data_afcd476228816cbadc795e4baa838053
#
_entry.id   afcd476228816cbadc795e4baa838053
#
_cell.length_a   1.000
_cell.length_b   1.000
_cell.length_c   1.000
_cell.angle_alpha   90.00
_cell.angle_beta   90.00
_cell.angle_gamma   90.00
#
_symmetry.space_group_name_H-M   'P 1'
#
loop_
_entity.id
_entity.type
_entity.pdbx_description
1 polymer ?
#
loop_
_entity_poly.entity_id
_entity_poly.type
_entity_poly.pdbx_seq_one_letter_code
_entity_poly.pdbx_strand_id
1 'polypeptide(L)'
;PNKKSFKWGQAISGGKYDSLIGIVSDPSENSNIKEHNANIKFYTKDGLLAEKNLNIKNGSAIKIEVAKELGIKTGNESLSEYIWCTLDSEHLGLNFFSTSFNINTKHTSGDHGF
;
A
#
# COMPACT_ATOMS: atom_id res chain seq x y z
N PRO A 1 -16.96 21.70 -2.20
CA PRO A 1 -16.52 20.67 -1.28
C PRO A 1 -15.46 19.78 -1.91
N ASN A 2 -14.41 19.57 -1.18
CA ASN A 2 -13.31 18.74 -1.63
C ASN A 2 -13.69 17.27 -1.49
N LYS A 3 -13.70 16.59 -2.61
CA LYS A 3 -13.90 15.15 -2.59
C LYS A 3 -12.54 14.49 -2.37
N LYS A 4 -12.48 13.67 -1.34
CA LYS A 4 -11.28 12.91 -1.02
C LYS A 4 -11.48 11.46 -1.38
N SER A 5 -10.42 10.85 -1.85
CA SER A 5 -10.39 9.41 -2.05
C SER A 5 -9.85 8.76 -0.79
N PHE A 6 -10.60 7.83 -0.23
CA PHE A 6 -10.16 7.03 0.90
C PHE A 6 -10.28 5.57 0.53
N LYS A 7 -9.17 4.86 0.60
CA LYS A 7 -9.12 3.45 0.27
C LYS A 7 -8.43 2.71 1.39
N TRP A 8 -8.75 1.45 1.53
CA TRP A 8 -8.08 0.61 2.51
C TRP A 8 -7.79 -0.76 1.90
N GLY A 9 -6.81 -1.42 2.46
CA GLY A 9 -6.43 -2.74 2.03
C GLY A 9 -5.79 -3.51 3.15
N GLN A 10 -5.57 -4.78 2.91
CA GLN A 10 -5.02 -5.69 3.89
C GLN A 10 -3.77 -6.33 3.33
N ALA A 11 -2.77 -6.51 4.19
CA ALA A 11 -1.51 -7.13 3.84
C ALA A 11 -1.15 -8.15 4.92
N ILE A 12 -0.25 -9.05 4.58
CA ILE A 12 0.35 -9.95 5.55
C ILE A 12 1.86 -9.87 5.35
N SER A 13 2.59 -9.74 6.44
CA SER A 13 4.04 -9.66 6.36
C SER A 13 4.68 -10.28 7.59
N GLY A 14 5.88 -10.80 7.40
CA GLY A 14 6.62 -11.48 8.45
C GLY A 14 6.68 -12.97 8.25
N GLY A 15 7.68 -13.62 8.82
CA GLY A 15 7.85 -15.05 8.65
C GLY A 15 8.02 -15.44 7.20
N LYS A 16 7.13 -16.30 6.73
CA LYS A 16 7.18 -16.82 5.35
C LYS A 16 6.47 -15.92 4.34
N TYR A 17 5.84 -14.84 4.78
CA TYR A 17 4.99 -14.02 3.94
C TYR A 17 5.46 -12.59 3.87
N ASP A 18 5.18 -11.99 2.75
CA ASP A 18 5.32 -10.56 2.56
C ASP A 18 4.25 -10.08 1.60
N SER A 19 4.11 -8.78 1.50
CA SER A 19 3.13 -8.15 0.63
C SER A 19 3.76 -7.01 -0.13
N LEU A 20 3.25 -6.82 -1.34
CA LEU A 20 3.58 -5.68 -2.17
C LEU A 20 2.33 -4.82 -2.32
N ILE A 21 2.45 -3.55 -2.00
CA ILE A 21 1.37 -2.60 -2.18
C ILE A 21 1.68 -1.77 -3.42
N GLY A 22 0.69 -1.70 -4.30
CA GLY A 22 0.78 -0.87 -5.49
C GLY A 22 -0.21 0.27 -5.44
N ILE A 23 0.25 1.45 -5.84
CA ILE A 23 -0.59 2.62 -5.98
C ILE A 23 -0.37 3.16 -7.38
N VAL A 24 -1.44 3.20 -8.17
CA VAL A 24 -1.38 3.64 -9.57
C VAL A 24 -2.23 4.87 -9.72
N SER A 25 -1.63 5.91 -10.28
CA SER A 25 -2.33 7.13 -10.61
C SER A 25 -2.77 7.09 -12.07
N ASP A 26 -4.07 7.01 -12.30
CA ASP A 26 -4.59 7.11 -13.66
C ASP A 26 -4.31 8.50 -14.22
N PRO A 27 -3.94 8.60 -15.49
CA PRO A 27 -3.73 9.91 -16.10
C PRO A 27 -5.00 10.76 -15.98
N SER A 28 -4.86 11.93 -15.39
CA SER A 28 -5.97 12.85 -15.27
C SER A 28 -6.24 13.52 -16.61
N GLU A 29 -7.51 13.70 -16.94
CA GLU A 29 -7.89 14.51 -18.10
C GLU A 29 -7.51 15.96 -17.90
N ASN A 30 -7.38 16.39 -16.65
CA ASN A 30 -6.92 17.74 -16.34
C ASN A 30 -5.41 17.75 -16.30
N SER A 31 -4.80 18.13 -17.41
CA SER A 31 -3.36 18.15 -17.58
C SER A 31 -2.64 19.16 -16.68
N ASN A 32 -3.36 20.00 -15.99
CA ASN A 32 -2.75 20.96 -15.07
C ASN A 32 -2.27 20.34 -13.77
N ILE A 33 -2.82 19.17 -13.42
CA ILE A 33 -2.43 18.48 -12.20
C ILE A 33 -1.34 17.47 -12.54
N LYS A 34 -0.12 17.74 -12.10
CA LYS A 34 1.04 16.87 -12.41
C LYS A 34 1.39 15.91 -11.31
N GLU A 35 1.04 16.25 -10.08
CA GLU A 35 1.39 15.47 -8.90
C GLU A 35 0.23 15.45 -7.92
N HIS A 36 0.13 14.36 -7.19
CA HIS A 36 -0.91 14.16 -6.20
C HIS A 36 -0.29 13.77 -4.88
N ASN A 37 -0.74 14.40 -3.82
CA ASN A 37 -0.31 14.03 -2.47
C ASN A 37 -1.25 12.97 -1.92
N ALA A 38 -0.68 11.97 -1.29
CA ALA A 38 -1.42 10.91 -0.64
C ALA A 38 -0.76 10.59 0.69
N ASN A 39 -1.56 10.11 1.61
CA ASN A 39 -1.08 9.68 2.92
C ASN A 39 -1.43 8.22 3.09
N ILE A 40 -0.42 7.39 3.33
CA ILE A 40 -0.62 5.98 3.60
C ILE A 40 -0.31 5.73 5.07
N LYS A 41 -1.20 4.98 5.72
CA LYS A 41 -1.03 4.58 7.10
C LYS A 41 -1.09 3.07 7.19
N PHE A 42 -0.26 2.52 8.06
CA PHE A 42 -0.20 1.09 8.31
C PHE A 42 -0.59 0.82 9.75
N TYR A 43 -1.50 -0.12 9.93
CA TYR A 43 -2.03 -0.47 11.26
C TYR A 43 -1.83 -1.96 11.52
N THR A 44 -1.52 -2.26 12.76
CA THR A 44 -1.59 -3.64 13.27
C THR A 44 -2.72 -3.70 14.30
N LYS A 45 -2.89 -4.86 14.92
CA LYS A 45 -3.86 -5.02 16.02
C LYS A 45 -3.60 -4.06 17.18
N ASP A 46 -2.36 -3.57 17.29
CA ASP A 46 -1.97 -2.66 18.37
C ASP A 46 -2.11 -1.18 17.99
N GLY A 47 -2.59 -0.89 16.80
CA GLY A 47 -2.85 0.47 16.35
C GLY A 47 -1.94 0.91 15.22
N LEU A 48 -1.76 2.20 15.09
CA LEU A 48 -0.96 2.80 14.03
C LEU A 48 0.52 2.40 14.19
N LEU A 49 1.05 1.76 13.16
CA LEU A 49 2.44 1.33 13.13
C LEU A 49 3.34 2.35 12.42
N ALA A 50 2.90 2.86 11.30
CA ALA A 50 3.68 3.79 10.50
C ALA A 50 2.78 4.62 9.61
N GLU A 51 3.31 5.76 9.20
CA GLU A 51 2.62 6.69 8.31
C GLU A 51 3.62 7.28 7.34
N LYS A 52 3.20 7.46 6.09
CA LYS A 52 4.08 8.01 5.07
C LYS A 52 3.29 8.91 4.13
N ASN A 53 3.85 10.08 3.85
CA ASN A 53 3.33 10.95 2.82
C ASN A 53 3.97 10.61 1.49
N LEU A 54 3.14 10.50 0.47
CA LEU A 54 3.58 10.14 -0.87
C LEU A 54 3.27 11.28 -1.82
N ASN A 55 4.16 11.49 -2.76
CA ASN A 55 3.93 12.38 -3.88
C ASN A 55 3.94 11.55 -5.14
N ILE A 56 2.78 11.44 -5.79
CA ILE A 56 2.58 10.54 -6.91
C ILE A 56 2.40 11.36 -8.18
N LYS A 57 3.29 11.15 -9.13
CA LYS A 57 3.17 11.81 -10.42
C LYS A 57 2.01 11.25 -11.21
N ASN A 58 1.30 12.14 -11.88
CA ASN A 58 0.17 11.77 -12.71
C ASN A 58 0.59 10.73 -13.75
N GLY A 59 -0.17 9.63 -13.81
CA GLY A 59 0.12 8.54 -14.73
C GLY A 59 1.22 7.59 -14.30
N SER A 60 1.70 7.71 -13.06
CA SER A 60 2.78 6.85 -12.55
C SER A 60 2.26 5.83 -11.54
N ALA A 61 3.14 4.94 -11.13
CA ALA A 61 2.86 3.92 -10.14
C ALA A 61 3.95 3.91 -9.07
N ILE A 62 3.55 3.59 -7.84
CA ILE A 62 4.46 3.42 -6.71
C ILE A 62 4.27 2.01 -6.17
N LYS A 63 5.38 1.36 -5.84
CA LYS A 63 5.38 0.04 -5.20
C LYS A 63 5.99 0.16 -3.82
N ILE A 64 5.37 -0.49 -2.85
CA ILE A 64 5.85 -0.53 -1.48
C ILE A 64 5.99 -1.99 -1.07
N GLU A 65 7.20 -2.37 -0.72
CA GLU A 65 7.48 -3.68 -0.13
C GLU A 65 7.24 -3.57 1.36
N VAL A 66 6.22 -4.25 1.86
CA VAL A 66 5.71 -4.01 3.22
C VAL A 66 6.75 -4.35 4.28
N ALA A 67 7.41 -5.50 4.19
CA ALA A 67 8.40 -5.89 5.18
C ALA A 67 9.55 -4.89 5.25
N LYS A 68 10.04 -4.47 4.10
CA LYS A 68 11.15 -3.51 4.02
C LYS A 68 10.73 -2.14 4.54
N GLU A 69 9.55 -1.70 4.16
CA GLU A 69 9.06 -0.37 4.56
C GLU A 69 8.85 -0.28 6.07
N LEU A 70 8.35 -1.35 6.68
CA LEU A 70 7.99 -1.36 8.09
C LEU A 70 9.06 -1.97 9.00
N GLY A 71 10.15 -2.45 8.42
CA GLY A 71 11.22 -3.09 9.22
C GLY A 71 10.79 -4.41 9.81
N ILE A 72 9.92 -5.15 9.14
CA ILE A 72 9.42 -6.43 9.62
C ILE A 72 10.40 -7.53 9.22
N LYS A 73 10.76 -8.38 10.18
CA LYS A 73 11.64 -9.50 9.90
C LYS A 73 10.90 -10.61 9.17
N THR A 74 11.52 -11.13 8.13
CA THR A 74 11.04 -12.30 7.40
C THR A 74 11.98 -13.44 7.63
N GLY A 75 11.49 -14.67 7.48
CA GLY A 75 12.27 -15.89 7.69
C GLY A 75 11.49 -16.90 8.51
N ASN A 76 12.04 -18.12 8.59
CA ASN A 76 11.30 -19.24 9.19
C ASN A 76 11.01 -19.08 10.68
N GLU A 77 11.79 -18.29 11.38
CA GLU A 77 11.65 -18.11 12.83
C GLU A 77 10.77 -16.93 13.22
N SER A 78 10.37 -16.14 12.24
CA SER A 78 9.54 -14.95 12.49
C SER A 78 8.08 -15.28 12.31
N LEU A 79 7.23 -14.53 13.01
CA LEU A 79 5.78 -14.65 12.89
C LEU A 79 5.25 -13.65 11.88
N SER A 80 4.20 -14.07 11.18
CA SER A 80 3.50 -13.19 10.26
C SER A 80 2.49 -12.33 11.00
N GLU A 81 2.27 -11.12 10.53
CA GLU A 81 1.26 -10.23 11.05
C GLU A 81 0.35 -9.74 9.93
N TYR A 82 -0.91 -9.58 10.27
CA TYR A 82 -1.84 -8.88 9.40
C TYR A 82 -1.67 -7.39 9.59
N ILE A 83 -1.64 -6.68 8.47
CA ILE A 83 -1.43 -5.26 8.44
C ILE A 83 -2.54 -4.64 7.62
N TRP A 84 -3.19 -3.63 8.18
CA TRP A 84 -4.20 -2.86 7.46
C TRP A 84 -3.57 -1.57 6.98
N CYS A 85 -3.89 -1.21 5.75
CA CYS A 85 -3.38 0.01 5.15
C CYS A 85 -4.54 0.90 4.77
N THR A 86 -4.37 2.19 4.99
CA THR A 86 -5.31 3.18 4.47
C THR A 86 -4.57 4.14 3.56
N LEU A 87 -5.21 4.52 2.48
CA LEU A 87 -4.69 5.51 1.55
C LEU A 87 -5.68 6.67 1.48
N ASP A 88 -5.23 7.84 1.82
CA ASP A 88 -6.03 9.05 1.83
C ASP A 88 -5.44 10.04 0.82
N SER A 89 -6.25 10.51 -0.10
CA SER A 89 -5.80 11.43 -1.14
C SER A 89 -6.94 12.31 -1.63
N GLU A 90 -6.61 13.50 -2.10
CA GLU A 90 -7.57 14.35 -2.78
C GLU A 90 -7.79 13.93 -4.23
N HIS A 91 -6.94 13.04 -4.75
CA HIS A 91 -7.05 12.57 -6.12
C HIS A 91 -7.88 11.31 -6.20
N LEU A 92 -9.00 11.37 -6.93
CA LEU A 92 -9.94 10.26 -7.02
C LEU A 92 -9.47 9.15 -7.96
N GLY A 93 -8.51 9.44 -8.82
CA GLY A 93 -8.00 8.47 -9.80
C GLY A 93 -6.89 7.57 -9.30
N LEU A 94 -6.66 7.50 -7.99
CA LEU A 94 -5.68 6.57 -7.44
C LEU A 94 -6.28 5.18 -7.28
N ASN A 95 -5.59 4.19 -7.81
CA ASN A 95 -5.93 2.79 -7.62
C ASN A 95 -4.94 2.18 -6.65
N PHE A 96 -5.47 1.42 -5.72
CA PHE A 96 -4.71 0.83 -4.62
C PHE A 96 -4.94 -0.68 -4.64
N PHE A 97 -3.87 -1.45 -4.58
CA PHE A 97 -3.99 -2.90 -4.51
C PHE A 97 -2.85 -3.47 -3.67
N SER A 98 -3.08 -4.66 -3.12
CA SER A 98 -2.05 -5.38 -2.42
C SER A 98 -1.97 -6.81 -2.95
N THR A 99 -0.77 -7.34 -2.98
CA THR A 99 -0.50 -8.71 -3.36
C THR A 99 0.35 -9.35 -2.29
N SER A 100 -0.13 -10.45 -1.74
CA SER A 100 0.60 -11.20 -0.72
C SER A 100 1.23 -12.44 -1.34
N PHE A 101 2.41 -12.80 -0.88
CA PHE A 101 3.13 -13.94 -1.44
C PHE A 101 3.92 -14.65 -0.37
N ASN A 102 4.17 -15.94 -0.61
CA ASN A 102 5.04 -16.74 0.22
C ASN A 102 6.48 -16.55 -0.29
N ILE A 103 7.35 -16.09 0.57
CA ILE A 103 8.73 -15.73 0.20
C ILE A 103 9.48 -16.95 -0.33
N ASN A 104 9.25 -18.11 0.25
CA ASN A 104 9.98 -19.34 -0.11
C ASN A 104 9.53 -19.92 -1.44
N THR A 105 8.24 -19.85 -1.74
CA THR A 105 7.65 -20.43 -2.94
C THR A 105 7.34 -19.41 -4.02
N LYS A 106 7.31 -18.14 -3.65
CA LYS A 106 6.94 -17.02 -4.53
C LYS A 106 5.53 -17.15 -5.11
N HIS A 107 4.66 -17.91 -4.46
CA HIS A 107 3.26 -17.95 -4.82
C HIS A 107 2.59 -16.64 -4.43
N THR A 108 1.85 -16.07 -5.36
CA THR A 108 1.16 -14.82 -5.13
C THR A 108 -0.34 -15.04 -5.06
N SER A 109 -0.98 -14.37 -4.12
CA SER A 109 -2.42 -14.19 -4.13
C SER A 109 -2.70 -12.70 -4.15
N GLY A 110 -3.54 -12.28 -5.08
CA GLY A 110 -3.85 -10.87 -5.25
C GLY A 110 -5.11 -10.49 -4.48
N ASP A 111 -5.07 -9.31 -3.90
CA ASP A 111 -6.22 -8.71 -3.25
C ASP A 111 -6.26 -7.24 -3.62
N HIS A 112 -7.45 -6.73 -3.88
CA HIS A 112 -7.63 -5.33 -4.23
C HIS A 112 -8.15 -4.56 -3.02
N GLY A 113 -7.45 -3.49 -2.67
CA GLY A 113 -7.89 -2.55 -1.66
C GLY A 113 -8.87 -1.55 -2.24
N PHE A 114 -9.91 -1.28 -1.56
CA PHE A 114 -10.95 -0.38 -2.01
C PHE A 114 -11.32 0.66 -0.99
#